data_acacee80730445ecff53b260153529d0
#
_entry.id   acacee80730445ecff53b260153529d0
#
_cell.length_a   1.000
_cell.length_b   1.000
_cell.length_c   1.000
_cell.angle_alpha   90.00
_cell.angle_beta   90.00
_cell.angle_gamma   90.00
#
_symmetry.space_group_name_H-M   'P 1'
#
loop_
_entity.id
_entity.type
_entity.pdbx_description
1 polymer ?
#
loop_
_entity_poly.entity_id
_entity_poly.type
_entity_poly.pdbx_seq_one_letter_code
_entity_poly.pdbx_strand_id
1 'polypeptide(L)'
;GFKCLTFSAVNFYRSIVNFKQLKLMKKLLVALFALGTLTANAQTFKDTFDSNSMGWTEISGKDGEAVIKEGVMHLEGKKSGGLSLLGGVKDASEIMTHCFTNIDVQKNFEIKCKANVKKINENNMVGIVLDYLDDRNFMLFAIDDKQAYFLQYRDGDLVGAAKNLLKVTKKKDTRFDFSIKSTYKKLEFFVNGMLALELRYRDLISNGVGFYTYGAQVADFDDLELIQ
;
A
#
# COMPACT_ATOMS: atom_id res chain seq x y z
N GLY A 1 16.37 -80.24 -20.34
CA GLY A 1 17.10 -79.01 -20.58
C GLY A 1 16.26 -77.92 -21.23
N PHE A 2 15.06 -77.55 -20.69
CA PHE A 2 14.26 -76.43 -21.28
C PHE A 2 13.63 -75.44 -20.24
N LYS A 3 14.22 -75.27 -19.07
CA LYS A 3 13.67 -74.39 -18.03
C LYS A 3 14.49 -73.15 -17.70
N CYS A 4 15.62 -72.88 -18.38
CA CYS A 4 16.49 -71.77 -18.00
C CYS A 4 16.39 -70.48 -18.87
N LEU A 5 15.73 -70.55 -20.04
CA LEU A 5 15.66 -69.39 -20.97
C LEU A 5 14.45 -68.47 -20.81
N THR A 6 13.39 -68.92 -20.13
CA THR A 6 12.16 -68.07 -19.97
C THR A 6 12.27 -67.09 -18.84
N PHE A 7 13.11 -67.33 -17.83
CA PHE A 7 13.22 -66.41 -16.67
C PHE A 7 14.04 -65.14 -16.98
N SER A 8 14.98 -65.19 -17.90
CA SER A 8 15.81 -64.06 -18.32
C SER A 8 15.02 -63.06 -19.18
N ALA A 9 14.15 -63.55 -20.08
CA ALA A 9 13.39 -62.69 -20.98
C ALA A 9 12.32 -61.85 -20.26
N VAL A 10 11.66 -62.41 -19.25
CA VAL A 10 10.64 -61.73 -18.46
C VAL A 10 11.22 -60.58 -17.59
N ASN A 11 12.41 -60.81 -17.00
CA ASN A 11 13.09 -59.79 -16.22
C ASN A 11 13.66 -58.68 -17.11
N PHE A 12 14.11 -59.00 -18.32
CA PHE A 12 14.56 -57.98 -19.29
C PHE A 12 13.41 -57.14 -19.79
N TYR A 13 12.23 -57.72 -20.05
CA TYR A 13 11.04 -56.99 -20.48
C TYR A 13 10.49 -56.07 -19.36
N ARG A 14 10.48 -56.54 -18.09
CA ARG A 14 10.11 -55.71 -16.93
C ARG A 14 11.09 -54.54 -16.75
N SER A 15 12.36 -54.72 -16.98
CA SER A 15 13.34 -53.65 -16.89
C SER A 15 13.15 -52.59 -17.96
N ILE A 16 12.83 -52.99 -19.21
CA ILE A 16 12.57 -52.03 -20.31
C ILE A 16 11.27 -51.26 -20.10
N VAL A 17 10.21 -51.91 -19.60
CA VAL A 17 8.94 -51.27 -19.31
C VAL A 17 9.08 -50.24 -18.19
N ASN A 18 9.81 -50.59 -17.11
CA ASN A 18 10.12 -49.66 -16.01
C ASN A 18 10.97 -48.48 -16.49
N PHE A 19 11.93 -48.70 -17.40
CA PHE A 19 12.77 -47.61 -17.92
C PHE A 19 11.99 -46.64 -18.83
N LYS A 20 11.03 -47.13 -19.61
CA LYS A 20 10.13 -46.32 -20.44
C LYS A 20 9.15 -45.52 -19.57
N GLN A 21 8.57 -46.14 -18.53
CA GLN A 21 7.71 -45.45 -17.58
C GLN A 21 8.48 -44.37 -16.80
N LEU A 22 9.70 -44.64 -16.37
CA LEU A 22 10.54 -43.65 -15.67
C LEU A 22 10.89 -42.44 -16.57
N LYS A 23 11.17 -42.69 -17.87
CA LYS A 23 11.39 -41.63 -18.85
C LYS A 23 10.11 -40.81 -19.12
N LEU A 24 8.96 -41.48 -19.15
CA LEU A 24 7.66 -40.80 -19.32
C LEU A 24 7.32 -39.95 -18.10
N MET A 25 7.49 -40.49 -16.89
CA MET A 25 7.29 -39.74 -15.64
C MET A 25 8.22 -38.52 -15.54
N LYS A 26 9.51 -38.66 -15.92
CA LYS A 26 10.43 -37.52 -15.95
C LYS A 26 10.00 -36.46 -16.94
N LYS A 27 9.49 -36.81 -18.13
CA LYS A 27 8.94 -35.87 -19.11
C LYS A 27 7.66 -35.21 -18.61
N LEU A 28 6.76 -35.94 -17.90
CA LEU A 28 5.57 -35.38 -17.29
C LEU A 28 5.93 -34.42 -16.15
N LEU A 29 6.91 -34.76 -15.31
CA LEU A 29 7.39 -33.87 -14.24
C LEU A 29 7.98 -32.57 -14.79
N VAL A 30 8.79 -32.66 -15.86
CA VAL A 30 9.35 -31.45 -16.51
C VAL A 30 8.26 -30.63 -17.18
N ALA A 31 7.25 -31.24 -17.76
CA ALA A 31 6.10 -30.55 -18.33
C ALA A 31 5.21 -29.89 -17.24
N LEU A 32 5.03 -30.54 -16.08
CA LEU A 32 4.35 -29.94 -14.93
C LEU A 32 5.15 -28.75 -14.35
N PHE A 33 6.48 -28.84 -14.28
CA PHE A 33 7.33 -27.72 -13.84
C PHE A 33 7.33 -26.57 -14.85
N ALA A 34 7.26 -26.83 -16.15
CA ALA A 34 7.17 -25.79 -17.18
C ALA A 34 5.80 -25.08 -17.19
N LEU A 35 4.72 -25.74 -16.77
CA LEU A 35 3.41 -25.13 -16.61
C LEU A 35 3.27 -24.37 -15.26
N GLY A 36 4.17 -24.63 -14.30
CA GLY A 36 4.14 -23.99 -12.96
C GLY A 36 4.78 -22.61 -12.88
N THR A 37 5.42 -22.12 -13.94
CA THR A 37 5.91 -20.74 -14.03
C THR A 37 4.87 -19.81 -14.68
N LEU A 38 3.61 -19.92 -14.26
CA LEU A 38 2.72 -18.77 -14.31
C LEU A 38 3.31 -17.77 -13.30
N THR A 39 4.24 -16.94 -13.77
CA THR A 39 4.62 -15.73 -13.06
C THR A 39 3.34 -15.00 -12.76
N ALA A 40 2.94 -14.98 -11.50
CA ALA A 40 1.97 -14.00 -11.05
C ALA A 40 2.61 -12.65 -11.38
N ASN A 41 2.26 -12.07 -12.52
CA ASN A 41 2.65 -10.71 -12.85
C ASN A 41 1.97 -9.85 -11.78
N ALA A 42 2.75 -9.36 -10.83
CA ALA A 42 2.28 -8.35 -9.92
C ALA A 42 1.78 -7.19 -10.79
N GLN A 43 0.50 -6.90 -10.71
CA GLN A 43 -0.06 -5.75 -11.40
C GLN A 43 0.45 -4.52 -10.67
N THR A 44 1.31 -3.74 -11.33
CA THR A 44 1.80 -2.47 -10.80
C THR A 44 1.13 -1.36 -11.56
N PHE A 45 0.48 -0.48 -10.84
CA PHE A 45 -0.04 0.78 -11.35
C PHE A 45 0.81 1.92 -10.80
N LYS A 46 1.08 2.95 -11.63
CA LYS A 46 1.84 4.15 -11.24
C LYS A 46 1.09 5.40 -11.63
N ASP A 47 1.14 6.40 -10.78
CA ASP A 47 0.71 7.77 -11.07
C ASP A 47 1.86 8.73 -10.77
N THR A 48 2.29 9.47 -11.79
CA THR A 48 3.33 10.50 -11.74
C THR A 48 2.75 11.90 -11.74
N PHE A 49 1.42 12.02 -11.63
CA PHE A 49 0.68 13.28 -11.56
C PHE A 49 0.92 14.24 -12.74
N ASP A 50 1.30 13.70 -13.91
CA ASP A 50 1.42 14.51 -15.15
C ASP A 50 0.05 15.04 -15.64
N SER A 51 -1.02 14.38 -15.21
CA SER A 51 -2.42 14.76 -15.47
C SER A 51 -3.34 14.12 -14.44
N ASN A 52 -4.59 14.60 -14.36
CA ASN A 52 -5.61 13.98 -13.48
C ASN A 52 -6.29 12.76 -14.12
N SER A 53 -5.50 11.81 -14.63
CA SER A 53 -6.01 10.62 -15.32
C SER A 53 -6.69 9.62 -14.38
N MET A 54 -6.36 9.65 -13.08
CA MET A 54 -6.95 8.81 -12.04
C MET A 54 -8.27 9.36 -11.48
N GLY A 55 -8.64 10.58 -11.84
CA GLY A 55 -9.82 11.23 -11.30
C GLY A 55 -9.68 11.63 -9.83
N TRP A 56 -8.51 12.13 -9.44
CA TRP A 56 -8.29 12.70 -8.11
C TRP A 56 -9.28 13.84 -7.83
N THR A 57 -9.81 13.86 -6.62
CA THR A 57 -10.62 14.97 -6.16
C THR A 57 -9.74 16.17 -5.90
N GLU A 58 -9.90 17.23 -6.70
CA GLU A 58 -9.20 18.50 -6.51
C GLU A 58 -10.04 19.45 -5.65
N ILE A 59 -9.37 20.16 -4.75
CA ILE A 59 -9.95 21.08 -3.80
C ILE A 59 -9.24 22.43 -3.94
N SER A 60 -10.01 23.51 -3.97
CA SER A 60 -9.47 24.87 -3.90
C SER A 60 -10.39 25.74 -3.07
N GLY A 61 -9.85 26.33 -2.01
CA GLY A 61 -10.64 27.14 -1.08
C GLY A 61 -9.82 28.03 -0.17
N LYS A 62 -10.54 28.75 0.70
CA LYS A 62 -9.93 29.67 1.68
C LYS A 62 -9.06 28.97 2.71
N ASP A 63 -9.35 27.71 3.02
CA ASP A 63 -8.67 26.94 4.05
C ASP A 63 -7.49 26.13 3.52
N GLY A 64 -7.38 26.00 2.18
CA GLY A 64 -6.28 25.29 1.51
C GLY A 64 -6.66 24.80 0.13
N GLU A 65 -5.76 23.99 -0.43
CA GLU A 65 -5.94 23.38 -1.73
C GLU A 65 -5.35 21.96 -1.80
N ALA A 66 -5.90 21.14 -2.68
CA ALA A 66 -5.33 19.90 -3.16
C ALA A 66 -5.50 19.87 -4.68
N VAL A 67 -4.41 19.99 -5.43
CA VAL A 67 -4.44 20.12 -6.89
C VAL A 67 -3.23 19.41 -7.53
N ILE A 68 -3.43 18.87 -8.71
CA ILE A 68 -2.31 18.38 -9.52
C ILE A 68 -1.67 19.56 -10.23
N LYS A 69 -0.38 19.79 -9.95
CA LYS A 69 0.41 20.82 -10.61
C LYS A 69 1.89 20.44 -10.65
N GLU A 70 2.56 20.81 -11.72
CA GLU A 70 4.02 20.59 -11.91
C GLU A 70 4.45 19.13 -11.69
N GLY A 71 3.60 18.15 -12.08
CA GLY A 71 3.89 16.72 -11.95
C GLY A 71 3.81 16.18 -10.52
N VAL A 72 3.08 16.86 -9.61
CA VAL A 72 2.85 16.39 -8.24
C VAL A 72 1.39 16.61 -7.83
N MET A 73 0.94 15.84 -6.86
CA MET A 73 -0.27 16.14 -6.10
C MET A 73 0.11 17.08 -4.95
N HIS A 74 -0.20 18.35 -5.12
CA HIS A 74 0.09 19.40 -4.15
C HIS A 74 -1.04 19.57 -3.16
N LEU A 75 -0.73 19.48 -1.86
CA LEU A 75 -1.65 19.79 -0.76
C LEU A 75 -1.11 20.98 0.04
N GLU A 76 -1.93 21.99 0.28
CA GLU A 76 -1.61 23.13 1.12
C GLU A 76 -2.75 23.42 2.09
N GLY A 77 -2.49 23.31 3.39
CA GLY A 77 -3.32 23.83 4.45
C GLY A 77 -2.83 25.20 4.89
N LYS A 78 -3.73 26.19 5.05
CA LYS A 78 -3.39 27.59 5.33
C LYS A 78 -3.53 27.96 6.79
N LYS A 79 -4.28 27.20 7.59
CA LYS A 79 -4.55 27.50 9.00
C LYS A 79 -3.79 26.55 9.91
N SER A 80 -3.01 27.11 10.83
CA SER A 80 -2.37 26.37 11.91
C SER A 80 -3.38 25.96 12.97
N GLY A 81 -3.30 24.73 13.46
CA GLY A 81 -4.05 24.24 14.60
C GLY A 81 -3.14 23.70 15.68
N GLY A 82 -3.64 23.60 16.92
CA GLY A 82 -3.00 22.80 17.95
C GLY A 82 -3.43 21.35 17.80
N LEU A 83 -2.50 20.40 17.91
CA LEU A 83 -2.78 18.99 17.78
C LEU A 83 -3.59 18.49 18.98
N SER A 84 -4.91 18.41 18.85
CA SER A 84 -5.75 17.62 19.73
C SER A 84 -6.40 16.52 18.92
N LEU A 85 -5.81 15.33 18.93
CA LEU A 85 -6.39 14.13 18.31
C LEU A 85 -7.72 13.67 18.94
N LEU A 86 -8.12 14.26 20.06
CA LEU A 86 -9.31 13.85 20.83
C LEU A 86 -10.31 14.99 21.09
N GLY A 87 -10.07 16.17 20.56
CA GLY A 87 -10.96 17.30 20.76
C GLY A 87 -10.50 18.47 19.90
N GLY A 88 -10.84 18.42 18.62
CA GLY A 88 -10.32 19.29 17.58
C GLY A 88 -10.26 20.76 17.95
N VAL A 89 -9.13 21.40 17.68
CA VAL A 89 -9.08 22.84 17.52
C VAL A 89 -9.83 23.15 16.22
N LYS A 90 -10.97 23.80 16.35
CA LYS A 90 -11.96 24.04 15.27
C LYS A 90 -11.45 24.83 14.06
N ASP A 91 -10.20 25.29 14.06
CA ASP A 91 -9.71 26.27 13.07
C ASP A 91 -8.50 25.80 12.23
N ALA A 92 -8.00 24.58 12.43
CA ALA A 92 -6.93 24.06 11.59
C ALA A 92 -7.43 23.66 10.20
N SER A 93 -6.62 23.86 9.18
CA SER A 93 -6.91 23.31 7.86
C SER A 93 -6.80 21.79 7.91
N GLU A 94 -7.77 21.13 7.30
CA GLU A 94 -7.76 19.70 7.05
C GLU A 94 -8.00 19.51 5.55
N ILE A 95 -6.97 19.07 4.85
CA ILE A 95 -7.00 18.91 3.39
C ILE A 95 -6.80 17.45 3.06
N MET A 96 -7.77 16.87 2.39
CA MET A 96 -7.77 15.49 1.96
C MET A 96 -8.18 15.38 0.49
N THR A 97 -7.37 14.69 -0.30
CA THR A 97 -7.70 14.30 -1.67
C THR A 97 -7.78 12.79 -1.77
N HIS A 98 -8.53 12.30 -2.74
CA HIS A 98 -8.67 10.86 -2.97
C HIS A 98 -8.95 10.53 -4.43
N CYS A 99 -8.69 9.27 -4.79
CA CYS A 99 -9.18 8.63 -6.00
C CYS A 99 -9.58 7.18 -5.71
N PHE A 100 -10.39 6.60 -6.57
CA PHE A 100 -10.71 5.17 -6.51
C PHE A 100 -9.81 4.39 -7.47
N THR A 101 -9.18 3.35 -6.95
CA THR A 101 -8.21 2.53 -7.68
C THR A 101 -8.87 1.23 -8.16
N ASN A 102 -8.09 0.39 -8.85
CA ASN A 102 -8.51 -0.96 -9.23
C ASN A 102 -7.90 -2.06 -8.33
N ILE A 103 -7.40 -1.69 -7.15
CA ILE A 103 -6.89 -2.66 -6.17
C ILE A 103 -8.04 -3.55 -5.69
N ASP A 104 -7.82 -4.86 -5.72
CA ASP A 104 -8.66 -5.82 -5.02
C ASP A 104 -8.24 -5.86 -3.55
N VAL A 105 -8.98 -5.17 -2.70
CA VAL A 105 -8.66 -5.03 -1.27
C VAL A 105 -8.71 -6.35 -0.49
N GLN A 106 -9.23 -7.43 -1.09
CA GLN A 106 -9.22 -8.77 -0.50
C GLN A 106 -7.91 -9.53 -0.75
N LYS A 107 -7.03 -9.00 -1.59
CA LYS A 107 -5.69 -9.55 -1.84
C LYS A 107 -4.63 -8.77 -1.10
N ASN A 108 -3.43 -9.35 -1.05
CA ASN A 108 -2.26 -8.61 -0.59
C ASN A 108 -1.93 -7.49 -1.58
N PHE A 109 -1.56 -6.33 -1.08
CA PHE A 109 -1.10 -5.21 -1.91
C PHE A 109 -0.10 -4.34 -1.16
N GLU A 110 0.61 -3.51 -1.88
CA GLU A 110 1.47 -2.46 -1.35
C GLU A 110 1.17 -1.14 -2.06
N ILE A 111 1.05 -0.06 -1.28
CA ILE A 111 0.96 1.32 -1.76
C ILE A 111 2.25 2.02 -1.38
N LYS A 112 2.88 2.71 -2.32
CA LYS A 112 4.07 3.53 -2.09
C LYS A 112 3.87 4.90 -2.66
N CYS A 113 4.41 5.91 -2.01
CA CYS A 113 4.53 7.25 -2.57
C CYS A 113 5.67 8.02 -1.91
N LYS A 114 6.08 9.10 -2.55
CA LYS A 114 7.02 10.08 -2.02
C LYS A 114 6.26 11.34 -1.62
N ALA A 115 6.71 11.98 -0.55
CA ALA A 115 6.15 13.27 -0.13
C ALA A 115 7.30 14.24 0.19
N ASN A 116 7.28 15.41 -0.43
CA ASN A 116 8.14 16.54 -0.05
C ASN A 116 7.34 17.46 0.87
N VAL A 117 7.76 17.53 2.13
CA VAL A 117 7.06 18.24 3.19
C VAL A 117 7.83 19.48 3.57
N LYS A 118 7.25 20.67 3.37
CA LYS A 118 7.98 21.93 3.59
C LYS A 118 8.26 22.24 5.06
N LYS A 119 7.39 21.81 5.96
CA LYS A 119 7.55 22.16 7.38
C LYS A 119 6.79 21.17 8.26
N ILE A 120 7.50 20.15 8.75
CA ILE A 120 6.90 19.22 9.69
C ILE A 120 7.17 19.66 11.13
N ASN A 121 6.15 19.67 11.97
CA ASN A 121 6.21 19.98 13.39
C ASN A 121 5.05 19.31 14.15
N GLU A 122 4.99 19.46 15.46
CA GLU A 122 3.96 18.85 16.32
C GLU A 122 2.52 19.35 16.09
N ASN A 123 2.33 20.40 15.28
CA ASN A 123 1.02 20.98 14.98
C ASN A 123 0.55 20.67 13.56
N ASN A 124 1.35 19.94 12.79
CA ASN A 124 1.07 19.63 11.40
C ASN A 124 1.18 18.14 11.19
N MET A 125 0.32 17.58 10.33
CA MET A 125 0.43 16.18 9.92
C MET A 125 0.44 16.06 8.39
N VAL A 126 1.06 14.98 7.92
CA VAL A 126 1.07 14.56 6.53
C VAL A 126 0.88 13.05 6.47
N GLY A 127 0.13 12.55 5.50
CA GLY A 127 -0.13 11.12 5.45
C GLY A 127 -0.86 10.61 4.22
N ILE A 128 -1.17 9.32 4.28
CA ILE A 128 -1.89 8.56 3.26
C ILE A 128 -3.26 8.17 3.81
N VAL A 129 -4.27 8.35 2.99
CA VAL A 129 -5.62 7.81 3.22
C VAL A 129 -5.74 6.47 2.52
N LEU A 130 -6.32 5.49 3.21
CA LEU A 130 -6.62 4.16 2.71
C LEU A 130 -8.07 3.83 3.03
N ASP A 131 -8.67 2.91 2.25
CA ASP A 131 -10.03 2.45 2.50
C ASP A 131 -11.06 3.60 2.50
N TYR A 132 -10.81 4.61 1.66
CA TYR A 132 -11.70 5.75 1.52
C TYR A 132 -12.96 5.33 0.76
N LEU A 133 -14.10 5.40 1.42
CA LEU A 133 -15.41 5.23 0.80
C LEU A 133 -16.09 6.60 0.62
N ASP A 134 -16.03 7.44 1.64
CA ASP A 134 -16.53 8.82 1.72
C ASP A 134 -15.87 9.56 2.89
N ASP A 135 -16.22 10.84 3.09
CA ASP A 135 -15.65 11.71 4.15
C ASP A 135 -15.95 11.24 5.59
N ARG A 136 -16.76 10.22 5.77
CA ARG A 136 -17.12 9.63 7.07
C ARG A 136 -16.54 8.24 7.26
N ASN A 137 -16.01 7.62 6.17
CA ASN A 137 -15.58 6.24 6.14
C ASN A 137 -14.21 6.12 5.47
N PHE A 138 -13.14 6.14 6.26
CA PHE A 138 -11.76 6.03 5.77
C PHE A 138 -10.80 5.61 6.87
N MET A 139 -9.58 5.26 6.48
CA MET A 139 -8.43 5.07 7.36
C MET A 139 -7.36 6.11 7.02
N LEU A 140 -6.72 6.67 8.02
CA LEU A 140 -5.62 7.62 7.89
C LEU A 140 -4.36 7.06 8.55
N PHE A 141 -3.26 7.02 7.80
CA PHE A 141 -1.91 6.84 8.29
C PHE A 141 -1.15 8.13 8.10
N ALA A 142 -0.75 8.77 9.18
CA ALA A 142 -0.10 10.08 9.13
C ALA A 142 1.07 10.16 10.09
N ILE A 143 1.93 11.14 9.86
CA ILE A 143 3.03 11.48 10.75
C ILE A 143 3.01 12.97 11.10
N ASP A 144 3.50 13.29 12.30
CA ASP A 144 4.04 14.59 12.66
C ASP A 144 5.58 14.50 12.86
N ASP A 145 6.18 15.46 13.53
CA ASP A 145 7.63 15.45 13.79
C ASP A 145 8.08 14.49 14.91
N LYS A 146 7.16 13.83 15.60
CA LYS A 146 7.43 12.97 16.75
C LYS A 146 6.80 11.57 16.66
N GLN A 147 5.69 11.45 15.97
CA GLN A 147 4.85 10.24 16.01
C GLN A 147 4.28 9.87 14.65
N ALA A 148 4.04 8.57 14.48
CA ALA A 148 3.17 8.03 13.46
C ALA A 148 1.80 7.71 14.07
N TYR A 149 0.75 7.94 13.30
CA TYR A 149 -0.64 7.79 13.71
C TYR A 149 -1.39 6.90 12.75
N PHE A 150 -2.31 6.14 13.30
CA PHE A 150 -3.39 5.48 12.60
C PHE A 150 -4.71 5.94 13.19
N LEU A 151 -5.64 6.37 12.33
CA LEU A 151 -7.01 6.70 12.70
C LEU A 151 -7.96 5.98 11.74
N GLN A 152 -9.04 5.43 12.27
CA GLN A 152 -10.09 4.80 11.46
C GLN A 152 -11.44 5.41 11.80
N TYR A 153 -12.07 5.94 10.79
CA TYR A 153 -13.43 6.49 10.88
C TYR A 153 -14.43 5.56 10.22
N ARG A 154 -15.59 5.38 10.86
CA ARG A 154 -16.77 4.70 10.31
C ARG A 154 -18.01 5.49 10.71
N ASP A 155 -18.85 5.83 9.73
CA ASP A 155 -20.03 6.70 9.90
C ASP A 155 -19.72 8.03 10.58
N GLY A 156 -18.49 8.52 10.45
CA GLY A 156 -17.98 9.75 11.06
C GLY A 156 -17.45 9.59 12.48
N ASP A 157 -17.57 8.41 13.08
CA ASP A 157 -17.04 8.11 14.41
C ASP A 157 -15.62 7.54 14.34
N LEU A 158 -14.75 7.96 15.27
CA LEU A 158 -13.41 7.38 15.43
C LEU A 158 -13.50 6.01 16.10
N VAL A 159 -13.46 4.95 15.30
CA VAL A 159 -13.61 3.55 15.77
C VAL A 159 -12.29 2.83 16.01
N GLY A 160 -11.18 3.41 15.59
CA GLY A 160 -9.84 2.85 15.80
C GLY A 160 -8.76 3.91 15.79
N ALA A 161 -7.83 3.79 16.74
CA ALA A 161 -6.66 4.66 16.79
C ALA A 161 -5.45 3.90 17.30
N ALA A 162 -4.28 4.21 16.76
CA ALA A 162 -2.98 3.78 17.26
C ALA A 162 -1.94 4.86 17.00
N LYS A 163 -0.87 4.88 17.80
CA LYS A 163 0.26 5.76 17.59
C LYS A 163 1.56 5.12 18.05
N ASN A 164 2.65 5.53 17.45
CA ASN A 164 4.00 5.09 17.81
C ASN A 164 4.98 6.25 17.67
N LEU A 165 6.05 6.22 18.47
CA LEU A 165 7.10 7.22 18.38
C LEU A 165 7.85 7.07 17.05
N LEU A 166 8.04 8.19 16.36
CA LEU A 166 8.79 8.29 15.14
C LEU A 166 9.82 9.41 15.28
N LYS A 167 11.12 9.08 15.10
CA LYS A 167 12.15 10.11 15.07
C LYS A 167 12.27 10.68 13.67
N VAL A 168 11.68 11.83 13.45
CA VAL A 168 11.81 12.58 12.20
C VAL A 168 12.85 13.68 12.39
N THR A 169 13.78 13.78 11.44
CA THR A 169 14.73 14.90 11.43
C THR A 169 13.98 16.16 10.98
N LYS A 170 13.84 17.13 11.89
CA LYS A 170 13.25 18.44 11.58
C LYS A 170 14.15 19.20 10.60
N LYS A 171 13.81 19.16 9.33
CA LYS A 171 14.44 19.98 8.28
C LYS A 171 13.35 20.75 7.55
N LYS A 172 13.71 21.90 7.02
CA LYS A 172 12.93 22.55 5.99
C LYS A 172 13.02 21.64 4.74
N ASP A 173 11.91 21.41 4.08
CA ASP A 173 11.84 20.55 2.88
C ASP A 173 12.35 19.11 3.17
N THR A 174 11.62 18.38 3.99
CA THR A 174 11.92 16.98 4.31
C THR A 174 11.17 16.05 3.36
N ARG A 175 11.92 15.14 2.70
CA ARG A 175 11.34 14.09 1.89
C ARG A 175 11.06 12.85 2.73
N PHE A 176 9.90 12.28 2.52
CA PHE A 176 9.47 11.01 3.08
C PHE A 176 9.13 10.02 1.96
N ASP A 177 9.57 8.78 2.15
CA ASP A 177 9.08 7.63 1.38
C ASP A 177 8.07 6.91 2.26
N PHE A 178 6.79 6.93 1.87
CA PHE A 178 5.71 6.23 2.55
C PHE A 178 5.42 4.90 1.87
N SER A 179 5.10 3.87 2.66
CA SER A 179 4.57 2.61 2.15
C SER A 179 3.55 2.04 3.12
N ILE A 180 2.46 1.50 2.57
CA ILE A 180 1.45 0.72 3.29
C ILE A 180 1.42 -0.67 2.66
N LYS A 181 1.67 -1.71 3.46
CA LYS A 181 1.53 -3.11 3.05
C LYS A 181 0.30 -3.72 3.70
N SER A 182 -0.60 -4.22 2.86
CA SER A 182 -1.72 -5.04 3.28
C SER A 182 -1.40 -6.51 3.03
N THR A 183 -1.46 -7.31 4.08
CA THR A 183 -1.32 -8.76 4.01
C THR A 183 -2.51 -9.41 4.70
N TYR A 184 -2.73 -10.71 4.48
CA TYR A 184 -3.85 -11.45 5.07
C TYR A 184 -4.03 -11.25 6.59
N LYS A 185 -2.95 -10.89 7.30
CA LYS A 185 -2.98 -10.81 8.78
C LYS A 185 -2.76 -9.42 9.34
N LYS A 186 -2.31 -8.44 8.54
CA LYS A 186 -1.91 -7.14 9.05
C LYS A 186 -1.86 -6.03 8.01
N LEU A 187 -1.93 -4.79 8.49
CA LEU A 187 -1.53 -3.59 7.79
C LEU A 187 -0.25 -3.06 8.43
N GLU A 188 0.74 -2.76 7.62
CA GLU A 188 2.03 -2.23 8.03
C GLU A 188 2.25 -0.88 7.35
N PHE A 189 2.55 0.14 8.14
CA PHE A 189 2.88 1.46 7.66
C PHE A 189 4.37 1.72 7.85
N PHE A 190 5.06 2.07 6.78
CA PHE A 190 6.50 2.35 6.78
C PHE A 190 6.75 3.81 6.41
N VAL A 191 7.75 4.41 7.06
CA VAL A 191 8.27 5.74 6.76
C VAL A 191 9.77 5.61 6.53
N ASN A 192 10.24 6.00 5.35
CA ASN A 192 11.64 5.86 4.94
C ASN A 192 12.20 4.43 5.13
N GLY A 193 11.38 3.43 4.78
CA GLY A 193 11.70 2.01 4.92
C GLY A 193 11.67 1.46 6.35
N MET A 194 11.41 2.28 7.37
CA MET A 194 11.28 1.84 8.75
C MET A 194 9.82 1.59 9.10
N LEU A 195 9.53 0.44 9.74
CA LEU A 195 8.19 0.12 10.24
C LEU A 195 7.80 1.15 11.31
N ALA A 196 6.78 1.95 11.00
CA ALA A 196 6.24 2.97 11.88
C ALA A 196 5.06 2.43 12.70
N LEU A 197 4.14 1.69 12.08
CA LEU A 197 2.98 1.06 12.72
C LEU A 197 2.70 -0.31 12.12
N GLU A 198 2.28 -1.25 12.96
CA GLU A 198 1.74 -2.54 12.58
C GLU A 198 0.38 -2.72 13.24
N LEU A 199 -0.63 -3.06 12.46
CA LEU A 199 -2.00 -3.25 12.91
C LEU A 199 -2.48 -4.64 12.52
N ARG A 200 -3.33 -5.25 13.31
CA ARG A 200 -4.03 -6.46 12.91
C ARG A 200 -4.86 -6.17 11.66
N TYR A 201 -4.87 -7.12 10.74
CA TYR A 201 -5.68 -7.03 9.54
C TYR A 201 -7.13 -6.67 9.90
N ARG A 202 -7.68 -5.72 9.18
CA ARG A 202 -9.08 -5.31 9.26
C ARG A 202 -9.67 -5.41 7.87
N ASP A 203 -10.92 -5.84 7.78
CA ASP A 203 -11.60 -5.89 6.50
C ASP A 203 -11.67 -4.49 5.89
N LEU A 204 -11.07 -4.34 4.73
CA LEU A 204 -11.17 -3.14 3.93
C LEU A 204 -12.47 -3.18 3.14
N ILE A 205 -13.18 -2.06 3.08
CA ILE A 205 -14.49 -1.94 2.44
C ILE A 205 -14.44 -1.16 1.12
N SER A 206 -13.32 -0.47 0.86
CA SER A 206 -13.14 0.37 -0.32
C SER A 206 -11.72 0.29 -0.86
N ASN A 207 -11.59 0.50 -2.16
CA ASN A 207 -10.32 0.65 -2.87
C ASN A 207 -9.90 2.10 -3.05
N GLY A 208 -10.53 3.03 -2.35
CA GLY A 208 -10.15 4.44 -2.35
C GLY A 208 -8.84 4.67 -1.61
N VAL A 209 -7.96 5.43 -2.24
CA VAL A 209 -6.69 5.89 -1.68
C VAL A 209 -6.61 7.41 -1.77
N GLY A 210 -5.81 8.03 -0.90
CA GLY A 210 -5.71 9.47 -0.88
C GLY A 210 -4.49 9.99 -0.15
N PHE A 211 -4.39 11.32 -0.11
CA PHE A 211 -3.37 12.05 0.64
C PHE A 211 -4.01 13.04 1.59
N TYR A 212 -3.28 13.35 2.63
CA TYR A 212 -3.80 14.14 3.74
C TYR A 212 -2.76 15.10 4.28
N THR A 213 -3.21 16.31 4.62
CA THR A 213 -2.45 17.26 5.45
C THR A 213 -3.34 17.89 6.49
N TYR A 214 -2.78 18.18 7.66
CA TYR A 214 -3.41 18.89 8.76
C TYR A 214 -2.56 20.06 9.20
N GLY A 215 -3.20 21.17 9.53
CA GLY A 215 -2.56 22.39 9.97
C GLY A 215 -2.07 23.26 8.80
N ALA A 216 -1.23 24.26 9.08
CA ALA A 216 -0.54 25.05 8.06
C ALA A 216 0.62 24.24 7.48
N GLN A 217 0.29 23.30 6.60
CA GLN A 217 1.20 22.31 6.05
C GLN A 217 1.17 22.36 4.54
N VAL A 218 2.34 22.26 3.92
CA VAL A 218 2.51 22.04 2.48
C VAL A 218 3.20 20.71 2.25
N ALA A 219 2.62 19.89 1.42
CA ALA A 219 3.17 18.61 1.01
C ALA A 219 2.92 18.37 -0.49
N ASP A 220 3.97 18.00 -1.21
CA ASP A 220 3.90 17.59 -2.61
C ASP A 220 4.10 16.07 -2.66
N PHE A 221 3.06 15.34 -3.09
CA PHE A 221 3.12 13.88 -3.24
C PHE A 221 3.44 13.52 -4.69
N ASP A 222 4.27 12.49 -4.86
CA ASP A 222 4.76 12.03 -6.15
C ASP A 222 5.01 10.51 -6.16
N ASP A 223 5.23 9.96 -7.35
CA ASP A 223 5.60 8.56 -7.55
C ASP A 223 4.66 7.57 -6.81
N LEU A 224 3.33 7.74 -6.95
CA LEU A 224 2.39 6.76 -6.40
C LEU A 224 2.53 5.44 -7.15
N GLU A 225 2.81 4.36 -6.41
CA GLU A 225 2.82 2.98 -6.91
C GLU A 225 1.82 2.13 -6.14
N LEU A 226 0.98 1.40 -6.87
CA LEU A 226 0.05 0.40 -6.37
C LEU A 226 0.49 -0.95 -6.91
N ILE A 227 0.86 -1.88 -6.02
CA ILE A 227 1.46 -3.18 -6.36
C ILE A 227 0.56 -4.28 -5.79
N GLN A 228 0.06 -5.18 -6.66
CA GLN A 228 -0.80 -6.30 -6.27
C GLN A 228 -0.45 -7.61 -6.97
#